data_0cb38371fb4f9fd7081235f5d529ea99
#
_entry.id   0cb38371fb4f9fd7081235f5d529ea99
#
_cell.length_a   1.000
_cell.length_b   1.000
_cell.length_c   1.000
_cell.angle_alpha   90.00
_cell.angle_beta   90.00
_cell.angle_gamma   90.00
#
_symmetry.space_group_name_H-M   'P 1'
#
loop_
_entity.id
_entity.type
_entity.pdbx_description
1 polymer ?
#
loop_
_entity_poly.entity_id
_entity_poly.type
_entity_poly.pdbx_seq_one_letter_code
_entity_poly.pdbx_strand_id
1 'polypeptide(L)'
;MKIYEERRLKLTENLSGDIAVIIPGSILANRSNDTSYPFRQDSNFYYLSGFNEPDSILMIIRKSGKNNSLGFVPKKDKLKEVWDGFRYGPEGMKSDFGFNEAFNNEEIDELLPDLLDGISCVYYPFGKVDGFDQKVINWTKRANSKDRHSKKIEISDISKILGNKRLIKDSSEVEIIEKACKISAAAHLEAMKFVKPGMNEAEVEAFYLYEFAKNGGRFPAYNPIVASGENACVLHYVENNQIINDGDLLLVDAGCEHEMYALSLIHI
;
A
#
# COMPACT_ATOMS: atom_id res chain seq x y z
N MET A 1 11.20 -7.72 -9.70
CA MET A 1 10.71 -9.07 -9.43
C MET A 1 11.44 -9.75 -8.26
N LYS A 2 12.73 -10.04 -8.35
CA LYS A 2 13.51 -10.72 -7.30
C LYS A 2 13.35 -10.12 -5.89
N ILE A 3 13.32 -8.80 -5.75
CA ILE A 3 13.28 -8.15 -4.44
C ILE A 3 12.01 -8.49 -3.65
N TYR A 4 10.86 -8.53 -4.30
CA TYR A 4 9.58 -8.87 -3.65
C TYR A 4 9.54 -10.35 -3.21
N GLU A 5 10.10 -11.25 -4.02
CA GLU A 5 10.24 -12.66 -3.68
C GLU A 5 11.17 -12.84 -2.45
N GLU A 6 12.32 -12.17 -2.43
CA GLU A 6 13.22 -12.17 -1.29
C GLU A 6 12.56 -11.63 -0.02
N ARG A 7 11.74 -10.57 -0.13
CA ARG A 7 10.98 -10.01 1.00
C ARG A 7 9.95 -11.01 1.55
N ARG A 8 9.25 -11.74 0.66
CA ARG A 8 8.33 -12.82 1.07
C ARG A 8 9.05 -13.96 1.80
N LEU A 9 10.23 -14.37 1.31
CA LEU A 9 11.06 -15.39 1.97
C LEU A 9 11.53 -14.92 3.34
N LYS A 10 12.14 -13.74 3.42
CA LYS A 10 12.63 -13.14 4.67
C LYS A 10 11.54 -12.92 5.72
N LEU A 11 10.29 -12.68 5.31
CA LEU A 11 9.19 -12.49 6.25
C LEU A 11 8.94 -13.72 7.10
N THR A 12 9.04 -14.91 6.51
CA THR A 12 8.69 -16.17 7.16
C THR A 12 9.87 -16.87 7.84
N GLU A 13 11.11 -16.43 7.63
CA GLU A 13 12.33 -17.09 8.15
C GLU A 13 12.31 -17.34 9.67
N ASN A 14 11.83 -16.34 10.43
CA ASN A 14 11.84 -16.37 11.89
C ASN A 14 10.51 -16.85 12.51
N LEU A 15 9.56 -17.29 11.68
CA LEU A 15 8.30 -17.85 12.15
C LEU A 15 8.47 -19.38 12.35
N SER A 16 7.92 -19.93 13.41
CA SER A 16 8.06 -21.34 13.74
C SER A 16 6.86 -22.16 13.23
N GLY A 17 7.10 -23.42 12.87
CA GLY A 17 6.06 -24.38 12.47
C GLY A 17 5.58 -24.20 11.02
N ASP A 18 4.54 -24.94 10.69
CA ASP A 18 3.81 -24.79 9.42
C ASP A 18 2.82 -23.64 9.56
N ILE A 19 2.97 -22.59 8.76
CA ILE A 19 2.27 -21.33 8.92
C ILE A 19 1.67 -20.82 7.63
N ALA A 20 0.67 -19.96 7.76
CA ALA A 20 0.17 -19.14 6.67
C ALA A 20 0.23 -17.65 7.05
N VAL A 21 0.68 -16.81 6.13
CA VAL A 21 0.62 -15.35 6.25
C VAL A 21 -0.37 -14.84 5.21
N ILE A 22 -1.34 -14.04 5.61
CA ILE A 22 -2.38 -13.51 4.72
C ILE A 22 -2.34 -11.99 4.81
N ILE A 23 -2.07 -11.32 3.69
CA ILE A 23 -1.99 -9.86 3.61
C ILE A 23 -3.03 -9.35 2.62
N PRO A 24 -4.06 -8.63 3.09
CA PRO A 24 -5.01 -7.99 2.19
C PRO A 24 -4.39 -6.77 1.53
N GLY A 25 -4.70 -6.56 0.26
CA GLY A 25 -4.49 -5.31 -0.44
C GLY A 25 -5.61 -4.31 -0.16
N SER A 26 -5.45 -3.10 -0.69
CA SER A 26 -6.49 -2.07 -0.63
C SER A 26 -7.64 -2.40 -1.58
N ILE A 27 -8.83 -1.93 -1.21
CA ILE A 27 -10.01 -1.86 -2.07
C ILE A 27 -10.15 -0.44 -2.64
N LEU A 28 -10.95 -0.27 -3.69
CA LEU A 28 -11.31 1.05 -4.18
C LEU A 28 -12.16 1.80 -3.13
N ALA A 29 -11.72 3.00 -2.77
CA ALA A 29 -12.48 3.87 -1.89
C ALA A 29 -13.46 4.72 -2.71
N ASN A 30 -14.74 4.64 -2.37
CA ASN A 30 -15.76 5.44 -3.04
C ASN A 30 -15.66 6.91 -2.61
N ARG A 31 -15.64 7.83 -3.59
CA ARG A 31 -15.70 9.27 -3.36
C ARG A 31 -17.14 9.77 -3.35
N SER A 32 -17.93 9.39 -4.36
CA SER A 32 -19.35 9.70 -4.46
C SER A 32 -20.00 8.82 -5.52
N ASN A 33 -21.21 8.35 -5.29
CA ASN A 33 -22.01 7.51 -6.21
C ASN A 33 -21.17 6.46 -6.96
N ASP A 34 -20.86 6.70 -8.23
CA ASP A 34 -20.09 5.85 -9.13
C ASP A 34 -18.61 6.27 -9.30
N THR A 35 -18.17 7.30 -8.56
CA THR A 35 -16.81 7.85 -8.67
C THR A 35 -15.96 7.40 -7.49
N SER A 36 -14.79 6.83 -7.75
CA SER A 36 -13.82 6.43 -6.74
C SER A 36 -12.71 7.46 -6.57
N TYR A 37 -12.08 7.48 -5.39
CA TYR A 37 -10.80 8.15 -5.22
C TYR A 37 -9.72 7.45 -6.05
N PRO A 38 -8.64 8.17 -6.43
CA PRO A 38 -7.47 7.53 -7.04
C PRO A 38 -6.98 6.35 -6.19
N PHE A 39 -6.78 5.20 -6.84
CA PHE A 39 -6.36 3.99 -6.13
C PHE A 39 -4.93 4.11 -5.60
N ARG A 40 -4.74 3.74 -4.35
CA ARG A 40 -3.44 3.52 -3.73
C ARG A 40 -3.43 2.20 -3.00
N GLN A 41 -2.49 1.34 -3.36
CA GLN A 41 -2.32 0.02 -2.75
C GLN A 41 -1.89 0.12 -1.27
N ASP A 42 -2.21 -0.90 -0.47
CA ASP A 42 -1.65 -1.05 0.87
C ASP A 42 -0.13 -1.17 0.81
N SER A 43 0.55 -0.42 1.67
CA SER A 43 2.02 -0.35 1.65
C SER A 43 2.69 -1.68 2.00
N ASN A 44 2.10 -2.50 2.88
CA ASN A 44 2.63 -3.81 3.25
C ASN A 44 2.39 -4.84 2.14
N PHE A 45 1.21 -4.81 1.54
CA PHE A 45 0.89 -5.64 0.39
C PHE A 45 1.84 -5.34 -0.77
N TYR A 46 2.03 -4.06 -1.11
CA TYR A 46 2.93 -3.66 -2.18
C TYR A 46 4.39 -4.01 -1.87
N TYR A 47 4.86 -3.79 -0.63
CA TYR A 47 6.21 -4.15 -0.20
C TYR A 47 6.54 -5.63 -0.44
N LEU A 48 5.54 -6.51 -0.31
CA LEU A 48 5.70 -7.95 -0.49
C LEU A 48 5.41 -8.45 -1.91
N SER A 49 4.63 -7.71 -2.70
CA SER A 49 4.14 -8.18 -4.00
C SER A 49 4.62 -7.35 -5.19
N GLY A 50 4.77 -6.04 -5.03
CA GLY A 50 4.90 -5.09 -6.14
C GLY A 50 3.63 -4.94 -6.98
N PHE A 51 2.54 -5.61 -6.60
CA PHE A 51 1.29 -5.66 -7.35
C PHE A 51 0.38 -4.50 -6.97
N ASN A 52 -0.10 -3.73 -7.95
CA ASN A 52 -0.83 -2.49 -7.72
C ASN A 52 -2.24 -2.50 -8.33
N GLU A 53 -3.00 -3.59 -8.10
CA GLU A 53 -4.42 -3.65 -8.42
C GLU A 53 -5.26 -3.83 -7.16
N PRO A 54 -6.49 -3.27 -7.11
CA PRO A 54 -7.39 -3.40 -5.96
C PRO A 54 -7.88 -4.83 -5.74
N ASP A 55 -8.55 -5.05 -4.62
CA ASP A 55 -9.26 -6.30 -4.28
C ASP A 55 -8.39 -7.56 -4.35
N SER A 56 -7.12 -7.42 -4.02
CA SER A 56 -6.14 -8.49 -4.10
C SER A 56 -5.71 -8.95 -2.72
N ILE A 57 -5.40 -10.24 -2.57
CA ILE A 57 -4.89 -10.81 -1.32
C ILE A 57 -3.64 -11.63 -1.65
N LEU A 58 -2.59 -11.42 -0.87
CA LEU A 58 -1.37 -12.21 -0.90
C LEU A 58 -1.42 -13.22 0.24
N MET A 59 -1.07 -14.47 -0.06
CA MET A 59 -0.90 -15.52 0.92
C MET A 59 0.48 -16.16 0.77
N ILE A 60 1.16 -16.39 1.89
CA ILE A 60 2.39 -17.18 1.93
C ILE A 60 2.13 -18.38 2.83
N ILE A 61 2.27 -19.57 2.28
CA ILE A 61 2.19 -20.81 3.04
C ILE A 61 3.61 -21.36 3.20
N ARG A 62 4.01 -21.61 4.44
CA ARG A 62 5.22 -22.36 4.72
C ARG A 62 4.87 -23.70 5.36
N LYS A 63 5.18 -24.78 4.64
CA LYS A 63 5.02 -26.16 5.12
C LYS A 63 6.35 -26.92 4.98
N SER A 64 6.75 -27.61 6.02
CA SER A 64 8.00 -28.38 6.05
C SER A 64 9.22 -27.57 5.58
N GLY A 65 9.27 -26.28 5.97
CA GLY A 65 10.34 -25.35 5.63
C GLY A 65 10.32 -24.80 4.20
N LYS A 66 9.35 -25.16 3.38
CA LYS A 66 9.19 -24.63 2.01
C LYS A 66 8.12 -23.57 1.96
N ASN A 67 8.46 -22.43 1.36
CA ASN A 67 7.50 -21.35 1.11
C ASN A 67 6.82 -21.53 -0.24
N ASN A 68 5.51 -21.31 -0.24
CA ASN A 68 4.68 -21.18 -1.43
C ASN A 68 3.93 -19.86 -1.35
N SER A 69 4.05 -18.99 -2.35
CA SER A 69 3.36 -17.70 -2.42
C SER A 69 2.19 -17.78 -3.39
N LEU A 70 1.01 -17.41 -2.90
CA LEU A 70 -0.24 -17.45 -3.63
C LEU A 70 -0.83 -16.05 -3.72
N GLY A 71 -1.40 -15.72 -4.89
CA GLY A 71 -2.15 -14.49 -5.11
C GLY A 71 -3.62 -14.77 -5.36
N PHE A 72 -4.50 -14.00 -4.73
CA PHE A 72 -5.92 -13.95 -5.08
C PHE A 72 -6.18 -12.56 -5.65
N VAL A 73 -6.48 -12.48 -6.94
CA VAL A 73 -6.56 -11.21 -7.68
C VAL A 73 -7.80 -11.19 -8.58
N PRO A 74 -8.31 -10.01 -8.95
CA PRO A 74 -9.41 -9.92 -9.89
C PRO A 74 -9.10 -10.66 -11.19
N LYS A 75 -10.08 -11.37 -11.73
CA LYS A 75 -9.96 -12.06 -13.01
C LYS A 75 -9.73 -11.07 -14.16
N LYS A 76 -8.99 -11.49 -15.17
CA LYS A 76 -8.86 -10.77 -16.42
C LYS A 76 -10.18 -10.84 -17.18
N ASP A 77 -10.79 -9.69 -17.42
CA ASP A 77 -12.09 -9.54 -18.07
C ASP A 77 -12.02 -8.46 -19.16
N LYS A 78 -12.07 -8.88 -20.41
CA LYS A 78 -11.94 -7.97 -21.56
C LYS A 78 -13.02 -6.88 -21.61
N LEU A 79 -14.23 -7.15 -21.12
CA LEU A 79 -15.30 -6.15 -21.08
C LEU A 79 -15.01 -5.09 -20.01
N LYS A 80 -14.54 -5.52 -18.84
CA LYS A 80 -14.11 -4.58 -17.78
C LYS A 80 -12.85 -3.80 -18.17
N GLU A 81 -11.91 -4.43 -18.89
CA GLU A 81 -10.70 -3.73 -19.37
C GLU A 81 -11.00 -2.57 -20.35
N VAL A 82 -12.14 -2.59 -21.04
CA VAL A 82 -12.58 -1.46 -21.88
C VAL A 82 -12.92 -0.23 -21.04
N TRP A 83 -13.39 -0.43 -19.79
CA TRP A 83 -13.81 0.66 -18.89
C TRP A 83 -12.70 1.05 -17.90
N ASP A 84 -12.04 0.06 -17.31
CA ASP A 84 -11.14 0.24 -16.18
C ASP A 84 -9.65 0.16 -16.58
N GLY A 85 -9.35 -0.20 -17.82
CA GLY A 85 -7.99 -0.43 -18.32
C GLY A 85 -7.49 -1.86 -18.08
N PHE A 86 -6.21 -2.07 -18.40
CA PHE A 86 -5.55 -3.37 -18.33
C PHE A 86 -5.58 -3.98 -16.93
N ARG A 87 -5.76 -5.31 -16.87
CA ARG A 87 -5.65 -6.13 -15.65
C ARG A 87 -4.70 -7.31 -15.87
N TYR A 88 -3.85 -7.55 -14.89
CA TYR A 88 -2.90 -8.68 -14.93
C TYR A 88 -3.61 -10.02 -14.82
N GLY A 89 -4.60 -10.14 -13.93
CA GLY A 89 -5.26 -11.40 -13.60
C GLY A 89 -4.34 -12.43 -12.95
N PRO A 90 -4.81 -13.65 -12.67
CA PRO A 90 -4.00 -14.70 -12.03
C PRO A 90 -2.73 -15.06 -12.81
N GLU A 91 -2.78 -15.14 -14.13
CA GLU A 91 -1.61 -15.50 -14.94
C GLU A 91 -0.52 -14.43 -14.86
N GLY A 92 -0.89 -13.13 -14.96
CA GLY A 92 0.07 -12.04 -14.80
C GLY A 92 0.65 -11.97 -13.38
N MET A 93 -0.15 -12.28 -12.35
CA MET A 93 0.36 -12.37 -10.98
C MET A 93 1.48 -13.41 -10.84
N LYS A 94 1.38 -14.54 -11.54
CA LYS A 94 2.45 -15.57 -11.58
C LYS A 94 3.64 -15.10 -12.40
N SER A 95 3.41 -14.72 -13.67
CA SER A 95 4.51 -14.43 -14.62
C SER A 95 5.30 -13.18 -14.29
N ASP A 96 4.62 -12.11 -13.89
CA ASP A 96 5.22 -10.78 -13.79
C ASP A 96 5.58 -10.39 -12.34
N PHE A 97 4.98 -11.06 -11.34
CA PHE A 97 5.21 -10.76 -9.92
C PHE A 97 5.83 -11.93 -9.13
N GLY A 98 6.14 -13.06 -9.79
CA GLY A 98 6.87 -14.17 -9.21
C GLY A 98 6.11 -14.90 -8.11
N PHE A 99 4.80 -15.11 -8.30
CA PHE A 99 3.99 -15.97 -7.45
C PHE A 99 4.00 -17.40 -7.95
N ASN A 100 4.00 -18.36 -7.03
CA ASN A 100 3.96 -19.77 -7.38
C ASN A 100 2.61 -20.18 -7.96
N GLU A 101 1.53 -19.66 -7.35
CA GLU A 101 0.15 -19.89 -7.74
C GLU A 101 -0.66 -18.61 -7.67
N ALA A 102 -1.70 -18.50 -8.47
CA ALA A 102 -2.65 -17.40 -8.36
C ALA A 102 -4.04 -17.85 -8.81
N PHE A 103 -5.05 -17.28 -8.18
CA PHE A 103 -6.47 -17.62 -8.31
C PHE A 103 -7.29 -16.34 -8.47
N ASN A 104 -8.53 -16.48 -8.94
CA ASN A 104 -9.47 -15.38 -8.88
C ASN A 104 -9.83 -15.09 -7.41
N ASN A 105 -9.93 -13.81 -7.08
CA ASN A 105 -10.27 -13.39 -5.71
C ASN A 105 -11.67 -13.88 -5.26
N GLU A 106 -12.58 -14.13 -6.21
CA GLU A 106 -13.92 -14.71 -5.95
C GLU A 106 -13.83 -16.14 -5.39
N GLU A 107 -12.74 -16.87 -5.63
CA GLU A 107 -12.56 -18.27 -5.22
C GLU A 107 -11.98 -18.42 -3.81
N ILE A 108 -11.57 -17.32 -3.16
CA ILE A 108 -10.83 -17.36 -1.88
C ILE A 108 -11.62 -18.05 -0.76
N ASP A 109 -12.92 -17.79 -0.66
CA ASP A 109 -13.77 -18.35 0.40
C ASP A 109 -13.92 -19.87 0.31
N GLU A 110 -13.74 -20.44 -0.87
CA GLU A 110 -13.78 -21.88 -1.12
C GLU A 110 -12.42 -22.53 -0.91
N LEU A 111 -11.38 -21.94 -1.47
CA LEU A 111 -10.03 -22.51 -1.50
C LEU A 111 -9.29 -22.38 -0.16
N LEU A 112 -9.46 -21.27 0.54
CA LEU A 112 -8.61 -20.95 1.69
C LEU A 112 -8.74 -21.94 2.86
N PRO A 113 -9.91 -22.49 3.20
CA PRO A 113 -10.01 -23.53 4.22
C PRO A 113 -9.25 -24.83 3.91
N ASP A 114 -9.05 -25.15 2.61
CA ASP A 114 -8.25 -26.29 2.18
C ASP A 114 -6.76 -25.98 2.22
N LEU A 115 -6.38 -24.79 1.82
CA LEU A 115 -5.00 -24.30 1.88
C LEU A 115 -4.46 -24.21 3.30
N LEU A 116 -5.35 -24.01 4.29
CA LEU A 116 -5.00 -23.98 5.71
C LEU A 116 -4.89 -25.37 6.37
N ASP A 117 -5.12 -26.45 5.63
CA ASP A 117 -4.94 -27.81 6.17
C ASP A 117 -3.49 -28.01 6.65
N GLY A 118 -3.30 -28.55 7.85
CA GLY A 118 -1.99 -28.80 8.46
C GLY A 118 -1.24 -27.53 8.91
N ILE A 119 -1.85 -26.33 8.83
CA ILE A 119 -1.27 -25.08 9.34
C ILE A 119 -1.46 -25.01 10.86
N SER A 120 -0.40 -24.59 11.56
CA SER A 120 -0.42 -24.38 13.00
C SER A 120 -0.81 -22.96 13.41
N CYS A 121 -0.44 -21.96 12.60
CA CYS A 121 -0.74 -20.56 12.87
C CYS A 121 -1.00 -19.76 11.59
N VAL A 122 -2.04 -18.95 11.60
CA VAL A 122 -2.35 -17.94 10.57
C VAL A 122 -1.94 -16.57 11.09
N TYR A 123 -1.08 -15.89 10.34
CA TYR A 123 -0.64 -14.53 10.59
C TYR A 123 -1.33 -13.56 9.61
N TYR A 124 -1.95 -12.50 10.10
CA TYR A 124 -2.48 -11.43 9.27
C TYR A 124 -2.51 -10.09 10.04
N PRO A 125 -2.62 -8.92 9.41
CA PRO A 125 -2.73 -7.63 10.11
C PRO A 125 -4.15 -7.44 10.67
N PHE A 126 -4.29 -7.40 11.99
CA PHE A 126 -5.58 -7.23 12.68
C PHE A 126 -6.17 -5.84 12.44
N GLY A 127 -7.47 -5.76 12.25
CA GLY A 127 -8.23 -4.52 12.17
C GLY A 127 -7.86 -3.60 11.00
N LYS A 128 -7.11 -4.08 10.03
CA LYS A 128 -6.59 -3.27 8.92
C LYS A 128 -7.65 -3.00 7.84
N VAL A 129 -8.51 -3.97 7.56
CA VAL A 129 -9.55 -3.89 6.55
C VAL A 129 -10.87 -4.33 7.17
N ASP A 130 -11.91 -3.52 7.01
CA ASP A 130 -13.23 -3.79 7.57
C ASP A 130 -13.76 -5.15 7.12
N GLY A 131 -14.23 -5.94 8.09
CA GLY A 131 -14.78 -7.28 7.87
C GLY A 131 -13.75 -8.37 7.54
N PHE A 132 -12.47 -8.04 7.34
CA PHE A 132 -11.44 -9.02 6.99
C PHE A 132 -11.14 -9.98 8.15
N ASP A 133 -11.10 -9.47 9.38
CA ASP A 133 -10.91 -10.29 10.58
C ASP A 133 -11.96 -11.40 10.66
N GLN A 134 -13.22 -11.07 10.39
CA GLN A 134 -14.31 -12.04 10.40
C GLN A 134 -14.14 -13.11 9.30
N LYS A 135 -13.62 -12.73 8.13
CA LYS A 135 -13.30 -13.70 7.06
C LYS A 135 -12.22 -14.66 7.52
N VAL A 136 -11.10 -14.17 8.06
CA VAL A 136 -10.00 -15.02 8.53
C VAL A 136 -10.47 -15.98 9.63
N ILE A 137 -11.25 -15.49 10.59
CA ILE A 137 -11.84 -16.34 11.65
C ILE A 137 -12.74 -17.44 11.03
N ASN A 138 -13.56 -17.11 10.05
CA ASN A 138 -14.45 -18.07 9.40
C ASN A 138 -13.67 -19.12 8.60
N TRP A 139 -12.64 -18.73 7.84
CA TRP A 139 -11.79 -19.66 7.10
C TRP A 139 -11.06 -20.63 8.05
N THR A 140 -10.45 -20.07 9.12
CA THR A 140 -9.78 -20.86 10.15
C THR A 140 -10.74 -21.84 10.85
N LYS A 141 -11.96 -21.39 11.15
CA LYS A 141 -13.01 -22.21 11.76
C LYS A 141 -13.43 -23.37 10.85
N ARG A 142 -13.58 -23.09 9.54
CA ARG A 142 -13.90 -24.13 8.54
C ARG A 142 -12.75 -25.12 8.38
N ALA A 143 -11.49 -24.66 8.33
CA ALA A 143 -10.32 -25.52 8.29
C ALA A 143 -10.27 -26.45 9.52
N ASN A 144 -10.41 -25.89 10.72
CA ASN A 144 -10.43 -26.64 11.99
C ASN A 144 -11.57 -27.66 12.10
N SER A 145 -12.66 -27.49 11.36
CA SER A 145 -13.80 -28.41 11.40
C SER A 145 -13.59 -29.69 10.57
N LYS A 146 -12.60 -29.71 9.67
CA LYS A 146 -12.31 -30.84 8.80
C LYS A 146 -11.67 -32.01 9.53
N ASP A 147 -10.79 -31.72 10.49
CA ASP A 147 -10.21 -32.74 11.36
C ASP A 147 -10.40 -32.38 12.84
N ARG A 148 -11.17 -33.19 13.54
CA ARG A 148 -11.47 -33.01 14.98
C ARG A 148 -10.29 -33.37 15.88
N HIS A 149 -9.32 -34.09 15.37
CA HIS A 149 -8.16 -34.59 16.14
C HIS A 149 -6.89 -33.76 15.91
N SER A 150 -6.88 -32.88 14.91
CA SER A 150 -5.74 -31.98 14.65
C SER A 150 -5.68 -30.86 15.68
N LYS A 151 -4.45 -30.34 15.90
CA LYS A 151 -4.24 -29.14 16.71
C LYS A 151 -4.98 -27.99 16.03
N LYS A 152 -5.71 -27.20 16.81
CA LYS A 152 -6.42 -26.02 16.28
C LYS A 152 -5.42 -24.97 15.81
N ILE A 153 -5.72 -24.36 14.68
CA ILE A 153 -4.95 -23.27 14.09
C ILE A 153 -5.02 -22.06 15.02
N GLU A 154 -3.88 -21.54 15.39
CA GLU A 154 -3.74 -20.29 16.13
C GLU A 154 -3.84 -19.10 15.15
N ILE A 155 -4.22 -17.93 15.65
CA ILE A 155 -4.27 -16.69 14.86
C ILE A 155 -3.38 -15.66 15.57
N SER A 156 -2.52 -14.96 14.80
CA SER A 156 -1.57 -14.00 15.34
C SER A 156 -1.45 -12.75 14.44
N ASP A 157 -1.13 -11.61 15.04
CA ASP A 157 -0.92 -10.36 14.31
C ASP A 157 0.50 -10.31 13.71
N ILE A 158 0.56 -10.04 12.40
CA ILE A 158 1.81 -9.90 11.64
C ILE A 158 2.41 -8.49 11.70
N SER A 159 1.66 -7.50 12.14
CA SER A 159 1.99 -6.07 11.97
C SER A 159 3.35 -5.69 12.54
N LYS A 160 3.67 -6.17 13.75
CA LYS A 160 4.97 -5.91 14.40
C LYS A 160 6.13 -6.57 13.64
N ILE A 161 5.94 -7.80 13.19
CA ILE A 161 6.98 -8.58 12.48
C ILE A 161 7.28 -7.89 11.15
N LEU A 162 6.25 -7.53 10.40
CA LEU A 162 6.37 -6.85 9.12
C LEU A 162 6.94 -5.43 9.27
N GLY A 163 6.50 -4.70 10.31
CA GLY A 163 7.06 -3.39 10.65
C GLY A 163 8.56 -3.45 10.91
N ASN A 164 9.03 -4.44 11.67
CA ASN A 164 10.46 -4.64 11.92
C ASN A 164 11.25 -4.96 10.64
N LYS A 165 10.68 -5.71 9.70
CA LYS A 165 11.33 -5.98 8.40
C LYS A 165 11.45 -4.74 7.53
N ARG A 166 10.53 -3.77 7.68
CA ARG A 166 10.51 -2.50 6.93
C ARG A 166 11.25 -1.36 7.64
N LEU A 167 11.67 -1.56 8.89
CA LEU A 167 12.34 -0.51 9.67
C LEU A 167 13.68 -0.10 9.04
N ILE A 168 14.50 -1.08 8.65
CA ILE A 168 15.77 -0.84 7.96
C ILE A 168 15.54 -1.03 6.46
N LYS A 169 15.76 0.04 5.69
CA LYS A 169 15.55 0.06 4.24
C LYS A 169 16.70 -0.62 3.52
N ASP A 170 16.38 -1.43 2.51
CA ASP A 170 17.38 -1.96 1.59
C ASP A 170 17.81 -0.90 0.55
N SER A 171 18.82 -1.21 -0.27
CA SER A 171 19.37 -0.26 -1.24
C SER A 171 18.34 0.20 -2.27
N SER A 172 17.42 -0.68 -2.69
CA SER A 172 16.38 -0.33 -3.65
C SER A 172 15.33 0.62 -3.05
N GLU A 173 14.99 0.44 -1.77
CA GLU A 173 14.13 1.35 -1.03
C GLU A 173 14.78 2.73 -0.87
N VAL A 174 16.07 2.77 -0.57
CA VAL A 174 16.84 4.01 -0.45
C VAL A 174 16.86 4.78 -1.77
N GLU A 175 17.08 4.11 -2.90
CA GLU A 175 17.03 4.73 -4.24
C GLU A 175 15.68 5.37 -4.55
N ILE A 176 14.57 4.71 -4.18
CA ILE A 176 13.22 5.24 -4.37
C ILE A 176 12.98 6.46 -3.48
N ILE A 177 13.39 6.39 -2.20
CA ILE A 177 13.28 7.51 -1.26
C ILE A 177 14.14 8.71 -1.72
N GLU A 178 15.36 8.47 -2.18
CA GLU A 178 16.21 9.54 -2.73
C GLU A 178 15.58 10.22 -3.94
N LYS A 179 14.88 9.46 -4.79
CA LYS A 179 14.16 10.03 -5.92
C LYS A 179 12.98 10.88 -5.47
N ALA A 180 12.21 10.43 -4.48
CA ALA A 180 11.15 11.24 -3.87
C ALA A 180 11.71 12.54 -3.26
N CYS A 181 12.86 12.47 -2.58
CA CYS A 181 13.56 13.65 -2.05
C CYS A 181 13.96 14.65 -3.16
N LYS A 182 14.54 14.16 -4.26
CA LYS A 182 14.95 15.01 -5.39
C LYS A 182 13.75 15.69 -6.06
N ILE A 183 12.65 14.96 -6.25
CA ILE A 183 11.40 15.51 -6.81
C ILE A 183 10.86 16.62 -5.90
N SER A 184 10.76 16.36 -4.60
CA SER A 184 10.22 17.33 -3.65
C SER A 184 11.12 18.56 -3.51
N ALA A 185 12.44 18.39 -3.42
CA ALA A 185 13.36 19.51 -3.35
C ALA A 185 13.29 20.39 -4.59
N ALA A 186 13.22 19.80 -5.79
CA ALA A 186 13.05 20.54 -7.03
C ALA A 186 11.74 21.33 -7.05
N ALA A 187 10.63 20.73 -6.61
CA ALA A 187 9.34 21.40 -6.54
C ALA A 187 9.38 22.61 -5.58
N HIS A 188 10.03 22.48 -4.42
CA HIS A 188 10.21 23.61 -3.49
C HIS A 188 11.03 24.75 -4.11
N LEU A 189 12.12 24.45 -4.81
CA LEU A 189 12.93 25.45 -5.49
C LEU A 189 12.15 26.19 -6.58
N GLU A 190 11.34 25.48 -7.36
CA GLU A 190 10.51 26.11 -8.39
C GLU A 190 9.34 26.89 -7.79
N ALA A 191 8.73 26.41 -6.70
CA ALA A 191 7.66 27.12 -6.00
C ALA A 191 8.15 28.46 -5.42
N MET A 192 9.38 28.52 -4.88
CA MET A 192 9.98 29.78 -4.40
C MET A 192 10.11 30.85 -5.49
N LYS A 193 10.23 30.45 -6.77
CA LYS A 193 10.28 31.37 -7.92
C LYS A 193 8.89 31.72 -8.43
N PHE A 194 7.93 30.79 -8.25
CA PHE A 194 6.58 30.91 -8.80
C PHE A 194 5.68 31.82 -7.95
N VAL A 195 5.77 31.70 -6.62
CA VAL A 195 4.89 32.40 -5.67
C VAL A 195 5.04 33.91 -5.76
N LYS A 196 3.88 34.63 -5.75
CA LYS A 196 3.82 36.08 -5.76
C LYS A 196 2.66 36.54 -4.87
N PRO A 197 2.75 37.74 -4.28
CA PRO A 197 1.61 38.37 -3.63
C PRO A 197 0.40 38.46 -4.57
N GLY A 198 -0.79 38.25 -4.02
CA GLY A 198 -2.06 38.23 -4.76
C GLY A 198 -2.47 36.84 -5.25
N MET A 199 -1.58 35.83 -5.21
CA MET A 199 -1.95 34.44 -5.51
C MET A 199 -2.79 33.83 -4.35
N ASN A 200 -3.64 32.87 -4.70
CA ASN A 200 -4.31 32.04 -3.70
C ASN A 200 -3.44 30.85 -3.28
N GLU A 201 -3.50 30.46 -2.02
CA GLU A 201 -2.79 29.30 -1.49
C GLU A 201 -3.05 28.03 -2.31
N ALA A 202 -4.29 27.86 -2.82
CA ALA A 202 -4.64 26.74 -3.69
C ALA A 202 -3.88 26.74 -5.05
N GLU A 203 -3.50 27.90 -5.56
CA GLU A 203 -2.67 27.97 -6.80
C GLU A 203 -1.28 27.44 -6.53
N VAL A 204 -0.74 27.72 -5.35
CA VAL A 204 0.58 27.21 -4.91
C VAL A 204 0.52 25.71 -4.65
N GLU A 205 -0.54 25.21 -4.01
CA GLU A 205 -0.80 23.77 -3.85
C GLU A 205 -0.86 23.07 -5.21
N ALA A 206 -1.65 23.60 -6.14
CA ALA A 206 -1.77 23.04 -7.50
C ALA A 206 -0.42 23.02 -8.24
N PHE A 207 0.43 24.02 -8.02
CA PHE A 207 1.77 24.05 -8.58
C PHE A 207 2.66 22.92 -8.04
N TYR A 208 2.62 22.64 -6.72
CA TYR A 208 3.33 21.51 -6.14
C TYR A 208 2.85 20.18 -6.70
N LEU A 209 1.55 19.97 -6.79
CA LEU A 209 0.97 18.75 -7.35
C LEU A 209 1.37 18.55 -8.82
N TYR A 210 1.41 19.64 -9.60
CA TYR A 210 1.90 19.61 -10.98
C TYR A 210 3.39 19.23 -11.04
N GLU A 211 4.26 19.87 -10.26
CA GLU A 211 5.70 19.58 -10.25
C GLU A 211 6.00 18.16 -9.77
N PHE A 212 5.28 17.64 -8.78
CA PHE A 212 5.40 16.26 -8.36
C PHE A 212 5.04 15.30 -9.50
N ALA A 213 3.86 15.47 -10.08
CA ALA A 213 3.37 14.58 -11.14
C ALA A 213 4.25 14.60 -12.40
N LYS A 214 4.69 15.77 -12.82
CA LYS A 214 5.61 15.97 -13.95
C LYS A 214 6.94 15.22 -13.79
N ASN A 215 7.43 15.10 -12.56
CA ASN A 215 8.69 14.46 -12.24
C ASN A 215 8.56 13.00 -11.74
N GLY A 216 7.34 12.41 -11.81
CA GLY A 216 7.08 11.00 -11.50
C GLY A 216 6.63 10.72 -10.06
N GLY A 217 6.37 11.75 -9.26
CA GLY A 217 5.65 11.66 -7.98
C GLY A 217 4.16 11.84 -8.21
N ARG A 218 3.44 10.79 -8.60
CA ARG A 218 2.03 10.86 -8.98
C ARG A 218 1.13 11.45 -7.91
N PHE A 219 1.44 11.19 -6.65
CA PHE A 219 0.65 11.60 -5.50
C PHE A 219 1.50 12.39 -4.50
N PRO A 220 0.90 13.33 -3.75
CA PRO A 220 1.55 13.86 -2.57
C PRO A 220 1.63 12.77 -1.50
N ALA A 221 2.65 12.84 -0.65
CA ALA A 221 2.85 11.92 0.47
C ALA A 221 1.79 12.12 1.57
N TYR A 222 1.28 13.32 1.69
CA TYR A 222 0.22 13.79 2.59
C TYR A 222 -0.43 15.04 1.97
N ASN A 223 -1.57 15.47 2.52
CA ASN A 223 -2.22 16.69 2.03
C ASN A 223 -1.27 17.89 2.18
N PRO A 224 -0.91 18.57 1.07
CA PRO A 224 0.00 19.69 1.15
C PRO A 224 -0.56 20.81 2.05
N ILE A 225 0.30 21.42 2.84
CA ILE A 225 0.00 22.59 3.63
C ILE A 225 0.61 23.78 2.92
N VAL A 226 -0.21 24.76 2.58
CA VAL A 226 0.19 26.06 2.04
C VAL A 226 -0.50 27.14 2.87
N ALA A 227 0.21 27.74 3.79
CA ALA A 227 -0.35 28.58 4.84
C ALA A 227 0.31 29.96 4.85
N SER A 228 -0.44 31.01 4.54
CA SER A 228 0.04 32.40 4.54
C SER A 228 -0.39 33.16 5.81
N GLY A 229 0.42 34.13 6.22
CA GLY A 229 0.13 35.03 7.34
C GLY A 229 -0.19 34.26 8.63
N GLU A 230 -1.35 34.51 9.22
CA GLU A 230 -1.79 33.86 10.48
C GLU A 230 -2.02 32.35 10.33
N ASN A 231 -2.36 31.86 9.13
CA ASN A 231 -2.56 30.43 8.88
C ASN A 231 -1.27 29.63 9.07
N ALA A 232 -0.09 30.25 8.91
CA ALA A 232 1.21 29.63 9.15
C ALA A 232 1.41 29.18 10.61
N CYS A 233 0.56 29.62 11.53
CA CYS A 233 0.53 29.18 12.93
C CYS A 233 -0.32 27.94 13.17
N VAL A 234 -1.04 27.43 12.16
CA VAL A 234 -1.87 26.22 12.24
C VAL A 234 -1.09 25.03 11.70
N LEU A 235 -0.73 24.07 12.58
CA LEU A 235 0.19 22.98 12.26
C LEU A 235 -0.26 22.10 11.07
N HIS A 236 -1.55 21.79 10.98
CA HIS A 236 -2.10 20.96 9.90
C HIS A 236 -3.19 21.72 9.14
N TYR A 237 -2.85 22.93 8.69
CA TYR A 237 -3.71 23.74 7.84
C TYR A 237 -3.81 23.14 6.44
N VAL A 238 -4.99 22.76 5.99
CA VAL A 238 -5.23 22.08 4.71
C VAL A 238 -6.30 22.73 3.84
N GLU A 239 -6.91 23.82 4.30
CA GLU A 239 -7.91 24.56 3.53
C GLU A 239 -7.30 25.23 2.30
N ASN A 240 -6.07 25.76 2.40
CA ASN A 240 -5.28 26.36 1.32
C ASN A 240 -6.12 27.32 0.47
N ASN A 241 -6.89 28.24 1.08
CA ASN A 241 -7.89 29.01 0.36
C ASN A 241 -7.76 30.54 0.51
N GLN A 242 -6.74 31.03 1.20
CA GLN A 242 -6.53 32.46 1.44
C GLN A 242 -5.64 33.10 0.36
N ILE A 243 -5.76 34.41 0.23
CA ILE A 243 -4.88 35.22 -0.63
C ILE A 243 -3.58 35.54 0.11
N ILE A 244 -2.47 35.28 -0.52
CA ILE A 244 -1.12 35.59 -0.02
C ILE A 244 -0.90 37.09 -0.18
N ASN A 245 -0.72 37.83 0.90
CA ASN A 245 -0.45 39.26 0.86
C ASN A 245 1.05 39.56 0.79
N ASP A 246 1.39 40.77 0.34
CA ASP A 246 2.77 41.21 0.39
C ASP A 246 3.25 41.36 1.82
N GLY A 247 4.40 40.75 2.14
CA GLY A 247 4.97 40.73 3.48
C GLY A 247 4.51 39.56 4.37
N ASP A 248 3.56 38.72 3.92
CA ASP A 248 3.17 37.52 4.65
C ASP A 248 4.32 36.49 4.70
N LEU A 249 4.44 35.80 5.84
CA LEU A 249 5.18 34.55 5.89
C LEU A 249 4.35 33.47 5.21
N LEU A 250 4.97 32.70 4.32
CA LEU A 250 4.35 31.54 3.69
C LEU A 250 5.03 30.27 4.19
N LEU A 251 4.29 29.47 4.98
CA LEU A 251 4.70 28.13 5.38
C LEU A 251 4.22 27.14 4.32
N VAL A 252 5.11 26.29 3.84
CA VAL A 252 4.74 25.19 2.98
C VAL A 252 5.31 23.88 3.53
N ASP A 253 4.42 22.91 3.74
CA ASP A 253 4.78 21.53 4.04
C ASP A 253 4.18 20.64 2.95
N ALA A 254 5.01 20.21 2.01
CA ALA A 254 4.60 19.41 0.85
C ALA A 254 5.72 18.44 0.43
N GLY A 255 5.40 17.17 0.38
CA GLY A 255 6.29 16.11 -0.10
C GLY A 255 5.56 15.19 -1.06
N CYS A 256 6.28 14.56 -1.99
CA CYS A 256 5.68 13.59 -2.91
C CYS A 256 5.80 12.15 -2.41
N GLU A 257 4.90 11.30 -2.91
CA GLU A 257 5.06 9.85 -2.89
C GLU A 257 5.62 9.38 -4.24
N HIS A 258 6.67 8.56 -4.21
CA HIS A 258 7.22 7.92 -5.39
C HIS A 258 7.30 6.40 -5.16
N GLU A 259 6.72 5.61 -6.07
CA GLU A 259 6.66 4.14 -5.97
C GLU A 259 6.26 3.62 -4.58
N MET A 260 5.20 4.19 -4.00
CA MET A 260 4.65 3.84 -2.68
C MET A 260 5.52 4.23 -1.47
N TYR A 261 6.58 5.02 -1.67
CA TYR A 261 7.40 5.59 -0.61
C TYR A 261 7.11 7.08 -0.46
N ALA A 262 6.49 7.39 0.66
CA ALA A 262 6.16 8.77 1.03
C ALA A 262 7.39 9.49 1.58
N LEU A 263 7.65 10.71 1.11
CA LEU A 263 8.62 11.61 1.71
C LEU A 263 7.98 12.33 2.89
N SER A 264 8.77 12.58 3.94
CA SER A 264 8.44 13.54 5.00
C SER A 264 9.53 14.60 5.09
N LEU A 265 9.14 15.85 5.34
CA LEU A 265 10.08 16.96 5.56
C LEU A 265 10.53 17.05 7.03
N ILE A 266 9.88 16.29 7.94
CA ILE A 266 10.22 16.31 9.35
C ILE A 266 11.34 15.31 9.62
N HIS A 267 12.44 15.83 10.17
CA HIS A 267 13.55 15.01 10.65
C HIS A 267 13.23 14.46 12.05
N ILE A 268 13.24 13.16 12.18
CA ILE A 268 13.05 12.50 13.46
C ILE A 268 14.41 12.21 14.09
#